data_fea8eafed375cc45b8adab073f5a817c
#
_entry.id   fea8eafed375cc45b8adab073f5a817c
#
_cell.length_a   1.000
_cell.length_b   1.000
_cell.length_c   1.000
_cell.angle_alpha   90.00
_cell.angle_beta   90.00
_cell.angle_gamma   90.00
#
_symmetry.space_group_name_H-M   'P 1'
#
loop_
_entity.id
_entity.type
_entity.pdbx_description
1 polymer ?
#
loop_
_entity_poly.entity_id
_entity_poly.type
_entity_poly.pdbx_seq_one_letter_code
_entity_poly.pdbx_strand_id
1 'polypeptide(L)'
;MSKMFATVALACLLLRPVFAATDKGEDKLPMTSVVIDSAHGPVKFQAEVAADPVSQEKGLMFRKSLAPDAGMLFDFHTPAFQTFWMKNTAIPLDMIFIRADGTISSIAPNATQQSETPIPSYEPVRAVLEINGGRAAQLGIEPGERVHNAIFTNAALQKK
;
A
#
# COMPACT_ATOMS: atom_id res chain seq x y z
N MET A 1 68.52 32.89 -39.58
CA MET A 1 68.23 31.46 -39.37
C MET A 1 67.39 31.38 -38.11
N SER A 2 66.05 31.40 -38.23
CA SER A 2 65.12 31.34 -37.13
C SER A 2 64.42 29.98 -37.14
N LYS A 3 64.61 29.19 -36.07
CA LYS A 3 63.94 27.88 -35.92
C LYS A 3 62.65 28.08 -35.12
N MET A 4 61.52 27.91 -35.80
CA MET A 4 60.21 27.83 -35.19
C MET A 4 60.05 26.48 -34.52
N PHE A 5 59.80 26.50 -33.21
CA PHE A 5 59.32 25.31 -32.48
C PHE A 5 57.80 25.34 -32.43
N ALA A 6 57.19 24.35 -33.08
CA ALA A 6 55.75 24.12 -33.00
C ALA A 6 55.44 23.29 -31.77
N THR A 7 54.73 23.89 -30.82
CA THR A 7 54.22 23.19 -29.60
C THR A 7 52.92 22.50 -29.93
N VAL A 8 52.91 21.18 -29.97
CA VAL A 8 51.69 20.37 -30.12
C VAL A 8 51.05 20.22 -28.76
N ALA A 9 49.89 20.85 -28.55
CA ALA A 9 49.08 20.70 -27.37
C ALA A 9 48.22 19.43 -27.48
N LEU A 10 48.56 18.40 -26.72
CA LEU A 10 47.79 17.16 -26.61
C LEU A 10 46.57 17.39 -25.70
N ALA A 11 45.39 17.58 -26.30
CA ALA A 11 44.14 17.68 -25.57
C ALA A 11 43.70 16.30 -25.08
N CYS A 12 43.92 16.03 -23.81
CA CYS A 12 43.45 14.82 -23.13
C CYS A 12 41.95 14.93 -22.87
N LEU A 13 41.15 14.29 -23.75
CA LEU A 13 39.69 14.21 -23.63
C LEU A 13 39.36 13.21 -22.52
N LEU A 14 39.13 13.71 -21.29
CA LEU A 14 38.64 12.89 -20.15
C LEU A 14 37.21 12.46 -20.44
N LEU A 15 37.02 11.26 -20.98
CA LEU A 15 35.71 10.59 -20.97
C LEU A 15 35.30 10.34 -19.52
N ARG A 16 34.37 11.14 -19.01
CA ARG A 16 33.67 10.84 -17.74
C ARG A 16 32.67 9.71 -18.00
N PRO A 17 32.72 8.59 -17.25
CA PRO A 17 31.65 7.61 -17.32
C PRO A 17 30.36 8.27 -16.83
N VAL A 18 29.38 8.40 -17.72
CA VAL A 18 27.99 8.68 -17.35
C VAL A 18 27.49 7.42 -16.65
N PHE A 19 27.51 7.42 -15.31
CA PHE A 19 26.70 6.46 -14.56
C PHE A 19 25.24 6.75 -14.91
N ALA A 20 24.67 5.95 -15.79
CA ALA A 20 23.23 5.90 -15.94
C ALA A 20 22.69 5.47 -14.57
N ALA A 21 22.04 6.39 -13.87
CA ALA A 21 21.17 6.03 -12.76
C ALA A 21 20.13 5.07 -13.33
N THR A 22 20.27 3.78 -13.02
CA THR A 22 19.19 2.84 -13.25
C THR A 22 18.04 3.35 -12.39
N ASP A 23 17.04 3.92 -13.03
CA ASP A 23 15.72 4.10 -12.48
C ASP A 23 15.28 2.70 -12.02
N LYS A 24 15.41 2.45 -10.71
CA LYS A 24 14.79 1.29 -10.07
C LYS A 24 13.31 1.58 -10.19
N GLY A 25 12.68 1.03 -11.23
CA GLY A 25 11.24 1.07 -11.40
C GLY A 25 10.62 0.76 -10.04
N GLU A 26 9.71 1.60 -9.62
CA GLU A 26 8.93 1.40 -8.39
C GLU A 26 8.45 -0.04 -8.43
N ASP A 27 8.94 -0.90 -7.54
CA ASP A 27 8.59 -2.32 -7.53
C ASP A 27 7.06 -2.38 -7.37
N LYS A 28 6.37 -2.69 -8.48
CA LYS A 28 4.91 -2.79 -8.48
C LYS A 28 4.52 -3.95 -7.59
N LEU A 29 3.77 -3.65 -6.54
CA LEU A 29 3.22 -4.67 -5.66
C LEU A 29 2.24 -5.57 -6.42
N PRO A 30 2.12 -6.85 -6.04
CA PRO A 30 1.09 -7.73 -6.60
C PRO A 30 -0.30 -7.14 -6.43
N MET A 31 -1.17 -7.35 -7.42
CA MET A 31 -2.56 -6.89 -7.38
C MET A 31 -3.50 -8.04 -7.02
N THR A 32 -4.53 -7.75 -6.24
CA THR A 32 -5.59 -8.69 -5.90
C THR A 32 -6.97 -8.06 -5.98
N SER A 33 -7.99 -8.89 -6.22
CA SER A 33 -9.38 -8.47 -6.13
C SER A 33 -9.89 -8.70 -4.71
N VAL A 34 -10.46 -7.67 -4.10
CA VAL A 34 -11.14 -7.74 -2.80
C VAL A 34 -12.61 -7.44 -3.03
N VAL A 35 -13.50 -8.35 -2.62
CA VAL A 35 -14.95 -8.14 -2.71
C VAL A 35 -15.51 -8.08 -1.29
N ILE A 36 -16.33 -7.08 -1.01
CA ILE A 36 -16.99 -6.89 0.29
C ILE A 36 -18.50 -7.01 0.10
N ASP A 37 -19.15 -7.86 0.89
CA ASP A 37 -20.60 -7.90 0.97
C ASP A 37 -21.06 -6.67 1.76
N SER A 38 -21.58 -5.65 1.06
CA SER A 38 -22.07 -4.43 1.72
C SER A 38 -23.60 -4.40 1.77
N ALA A 39 -24.14 -3.56 2.62
CA ALA A 39 -25.58 -3.36 2.74
C ALA A 39 -26.25 -2.97 1.39
N HIS A 40 -25.48 -2.36 0.48
CA HIS A 40 -25.97 -1.95 -0.84
C HIS A 40 -25.63 -2.98 -1.96
N GLY A 41 -25.10 -4.16 -1.59
CA GLY A 41 -24.67 -5.20 -2.51
C GLY A 41 -23.15 -5.34 -2.59
N PRO A 42 -22.64 -6.35 -3.32
CA PRO A 42 -21.21 -6.62 -3.37
C PRO A 42 -20.42 -5.47 -4.00
N VAL A 43 -19.35 -5.04 -3.32
CA VAL A 43 -18.44 -4.00 -3.77
C VAL A 43 -17.07 -4.60 -4.05
N LYS A 44 -16.46 -4.20 -5.17
CA LYS A 44 -15.15 -4.73 -5.60
C LYS A 44 -14.09 -3.65 -5.61
N PHE A 45 -12.93 -3.97 -5.02
CA PHE A 45 -11.71 -3.17 -5.08
C PHE A 45 -10.60 -3.94 -5.78
N GLN A 46 -9.73 -3.21 -6.49
CA GLN A 46 -8.44 -3.68 -6.97
C GLN A 46 -7.36 -3.17 -6.01
N ALA A 47 -6.81 -4.07 -5.20
CA ALA A 47 -5.88 -3.70 -4.15
C ALA A 47 -4.46 -4.17 -4.50
N GLU A 48 -3.47 -3.30 -4.24
CA GLU A 48 -2.06 -3.70 -4.14
C GLU A 48 -1.88 -4.50 -2.85
N VAL A 49 -1.03 -5.53 -2.87
CA VAL A 49 -0.80 -6.39 -1.70
C VAL A 49 0.52 -6.02 -1.03
N ALA A 50 0.45 -5.51 0.19
CA ALA A 50 1.59 -5.29 1.07
C ALA A 50 1.72 -6.49 2.03
N ALA A 51 2.62 -7.44 1.70
CA ALA A 51 2.77 -8.70 2.43
C ALA A 51 4.15 -8.87 3.09
N ASP A 52 5.08 -7.96 2.87
CA ASP A 52 6.41 -7.95 3.48
C ASP A 52 6.61 -6.68 4.33
N PRO A 53 7.56 -6.67 5.28
CA PRO A 53 7.74 -5.54 6.19
C PRO A 53 8.02 -4.21 5.50
N VAL A 54 8.72 -4.20 4.36
CA VAL A 54 9.08 -2.96 3.64
C VAL A 54 7.85 -2.35 2.97
N SER A 55 7.06 -3.16 2.28
CA SER A 55 5.81 -2.72 1.65
C SER A 55 4.76 -2.30 2.68
N GLN A 56 4.69 -3.02 3.83
CA GLN A 56 3.79 -2.68 4.93
C GLN A 56 4.17 -1.36 5.61
N GLU A 57 5.47 -1.11 5.84
CA GLU A 57 5.94 0.16 6.40
C GLU A 57 5.66 1.34 5.46
N LYS A 58 5.89 1.16 4.16
CA LYS A 58 5.65 2.19 3.14
C LYS A 58 4.17 2.48 2.94
N GLY A 59 3.34 1.45 2.85
CA GLY A 59 1.91 1.59 2.59
C GLY A 59 1.60 2.55 1.45
N LEU A 60 0.62 3.42 1.65
CA LEU A 60 0.20 4.47 0.70
C LEU A 60 0.92 5.81 0.91
N MET A 61 2.04 5.84 1.66
CA MET A 61 2.85 7.05 1.84
C MET A 61 3.26 7.66 0.49
N PHE A 62 3.31 9.00 0.46
CA PHE A 62 3.74 9.82 -0.69
C PHE A 62 2.81 9.73 -1.92
N ARG A 63 1.72 8.98 -1.87
CA ARG A 63 0.71 8.95 -2.92
C ARG A 63 -0.08 10.25 -2.96
N LYS A 64 -0.32 10.76 -4.17
CA LYS A 64 -1.09 12.00 -4.39
C LYS A 64 -2.58 11.74 -4.60
N SER A 65 -2.92 10.54 -5.03
CA SER A 65 -4.29 10.11 -5.29
C SER A 65 -4.39 8.59 -5.25
N LEU A 66 -5.62 8.10 -5.07
CA LEU A 66 -6.00 6.70 -5.17
C LEU A 66 -7.28 6.63 -6.02
N ALA A 67 -7.35 5.73 -7.01
CA ALA A 67 -8.56 5.58 -7.81
C ALA A 67 -9.75 5.14 -6.93
N PRO A 68 -11.01 5.47 -7.30
CA PRO A 68 -12.17 5.21 -6.43
C PRO A 68 -12.39 3.75 -6.04
N ASP A 69 -11.98 2.82 -6.89
CA ASP A 69 -12.08 1.36 -6.71
C ASP A 69 -10.71 0.71 -6.42
N ALA A 70 -9.67 1.51 -6.17
CA ALA A 70 -8.35 1.03 -5.76
C ALA A 70 -8.20 1.01 -4.24
N GLY A 71 -7.24 0.20 -3.78
CA GLY A 71 -6.87 0.11 -2.37
C GLY A 71 -5.50 -0.53 -2.17
N MET A 72 -5.13 -0.71 -0.90
CA MET A 72 -3.99 -1.52 -0.50
C MET A 72 -4.42 -2.52 0.57
N LEU A 73 -4.14 -3.79 0.32
CA LEU A 73 -4.41 -4.89 1.25
C LEU A 73 -3.11 -5.27 1.96
N PHE A 74 -3.05 -4.98 3.26
CA PHE A 74 -1.97 -5.40 4.14
C PHE A 74 -2.25 -6.82 4.61
N ASP A 75 -1.40 -7.76 4.22
CA ASP A 75 -1.50 -9.16 4.62
C ASP A 75 -0.44 -9.48 5.69
N PHE A 76 -0.87 -9.67 6.94
CA PHE A 76 0.02 -9.99 8.06
C PHE A 76 0.29 -11.48 8.22
N HIS A 77 -0.24 -12.33 7.35
CA HIS A 77 -0.12 -13.79 7.37
C HIS A 77 -0.70 -14.45 8.64
N THR A 78 -0.45 -13.90 9.80
CA THR A 78 -0.94 -14.38 11.11
C THR A 78 -1.71 -13.26 11.81
N PRO A 79 -2.89 -13.54 12.40
CA PRO A 79 -3.64 -12.53 13.14
C PRO A 79 -2.84 -11.97 14.32
N ALA A 80 -2.77 -10.63 14.39
CA ALA A 80 -2.12 -9.91 15.48
C ALA A 80 -2.79 -8.55 15.69
N PHE A 81 -2.56 -7.93 16.86
CA PHE A 81 -2.89 -6.53 17.06
C PHE A 81 -2.05 -5.67 16.12
N GLN A 82 -2.71 -4.80 15.38
CA GLN A 82 -2.07 -3.88 14.44
C GLN A 82 -2.29 -2.44 14.87
N THR A 83 -1.31 -1.60 14.54
CA THR A 83 -1.42 -0.16 14.76
C THR A 83 -0.95 0.56 13.51
N PHE A 84 -1.80 1.41 12.99
CA PHE A 84 -1.57 2.23 11.80
C PHE A 84 -1.37 3.70 12.18
N TRP A 85 -0.96 4.49 11.24
CA TRP A 85 -0.86 5.94 11.28
C TRP A 85 -1.04 6.52 9.87
N MET A 86 -1.13 7.83 9.78
CA MET A 86 -1.22 8.55 8.50
C MET A 86 0.05 9.35 8.18
N LYS A 87 1.19 9.00 8.82
CA LYS A 87 2.49 9.64 8.55
C LYS A 87 2.79 9.60 7.05
N ASN A 88 3.27 10.73 6.49
CA ASN A 88 3.61 10.87 5.07
C ASN A 88 2.48 10.51 4.09
N THR A 89 1.23 10.42 4.53
CA THR A 89 0.06 10.06 3.73
C THR A 89 -0.81 11.29 3.49
N ALA A 90 -0.80 11.79 2.25
CA ALA A 90 -1.45 13.05 1.87
C ALA A 90 -2.93 12.87 1.45
N ILE A 91 -3.39 11.64 1.28
CA ILE A 91 -4.77 11.31 0.92
C ILE A 91 -5.53 10.80 2.15
N PRO A 92 -6.81 11.20 2.36
CA PRO A 92 -7.62 10.63 3.44
C PRO A 92 -7.91 9.16 3.15
N LEU A 93 -7.91 8.32 4.18
CA LEU A 93 -8.13 6.88 4.02
C LEU A 93 -9.19 6.36 5.00
N ASP A 94 -9.97 5.38 4.57
CA ASP A 94 -10.68 4.48 5.44
C ASP A 94 -9.81 3.23 5.65
N MET A 95 -9.60 2.80 6.90
CA MET A 95 -8.88 1.59 7.24
C MET A 95 -9.86 0.53 7.73
N ILE A 96 -10.03 -0.53 6.94
CA ILE A 96 -10.95 -1.63 7.22
C ILE A 96 -10.13 -2.78 7.84
N PHE A 97 -10.31 -3.03 9.12
CA PHE A 97 -9.64 -4.08 9.87
C PHE A 97 -10.39 -5.41 9.72
N ILE A 98 -9.69 -6.49 9.33
CA ILE A 98 -10.31 -7.74 8.89
C ILE A 98 -9.76 -8.92 9.68
N ARG A 99 -10.65 -9.70 10.31
CA ARG A 99 -10.33 -10.93 11.05
C ARG A 99 -9.82 -12.04 10.13
N ALA A 100 -9.31 -13.09 10.72
CA ALA A 100 -8.80 -14.26 10.00
C ALA A 100 -9.88 -15.00 9.16
N ASP A 101 -11.12 -14.92 9.58
CA ASP A 101 -12.24 -15.52 8.87
C ASP A 101 -12.78 -14.65 7.72
N GLY A 102 -12.21 -13.45 7.51
CA GLY A 102 -12.65 -12.50 6.51
C GLY A 102 -13.78 -11.56 6.98
N THR A 103 -14.18 -11.59 8.25
CA THR A 103 -15.19 -10.67 8.78
C THR A 103 -14.56 -9.33 9.12
N ILE A 104 -15.19 -8.21 8.78
CA ILE A 104 -14.76 -6.88 9.18
C ILE A 104 -14.90 -6.75 10.71
N SER A 105 -13.80 -6.46 11.37
CA SER A 105 -13.72 -6.22 12.81
C SER A 105 -14.17 -4.81 13.16
N SER A 106 -13.53 -3.83 12.52
CA SER A 106 -13.78 -2.41 12.72
C SER A 106 -13.36 -1.61 11.50
N ILE A 107 -13.79 -0.36 11.44
CA ILE A 107 -13.39 0.59 10.41
C ILE A 107 -12.94 1.88 11.12
N ALA A 108 -11.75 2.39 10.76
CA ALA A 108 -11.33 3.73 11.10
C ALA A 108 -11.64 4.63 9.89
N PRO A 109 -12.75 5.39 9.90
CA PRO A 109 -13.18 6.13 8.75
C PRO A 109 -12.41 7.46 8.63
N ASN A 110 -12.14 7.86 7.40
CA ASN A 110 -11.61 9.16 7.03
C ASN A 110 -10.42 9.62 7.90
N ALA A 111 -9.43 8.72 8.06
CA ALA A 111 -8.26 8.96 8.90
C ALA A 111 -7.55 10.25 8.48
N THR A 112 -7.16 11.07 9.46
CA THR A 112 -6.60 12.41 9.25
C THR A 112 -5.24 12.32 8.58
N GLN A 113 -5.12 12.93 7.41
CA GLN A 113 -3.87 13.02 6.62
C GLN A 113 -2.70 13.54 7.47
N GLN A 114 -1.51 13.04 7.23
CA GLN A 114 -0.24 13.43 7.88
C GLN A 114 -0.22 13.22 9.41
N SER A 115 -1.26 12.63 10.01
CA SER A 115 -1.31 12.39 11.45
C SER A 115 -0.41 11.21 11.86
N GLU A 116 0.33 11.39 12.94
CA GLU A 116 1.09 10.30 13.58
C GLU A 116 0.33 9.71 14.78
N THR A 117 -0.93 10.09 14.98
CA THR A 117 -1.80 9.51 16.01
C THR A 117 -2.03 8.03 15.72
N PRO A 118 -1.77 7.12 16.68
CA PRO A 118 -1.98 5.70 16.49
C PRO A 118 -3.45 5.35 16.21
N ILE A 119 -3.68 4.47 15.25
CA ILE A 119 -4.99 3.91 14.88
C ILE A 119 -4.92 2.39 15.12
N PRO A 120 -5.37 1.89 16.29
CA PRO A 120 -5.26 0.47 16.63
C PRO A 120 -6.41 -0.36 16.05
N SER A 121 -6.16 -1.66 15.88
CA SER A 121 -7.16 -2.64 15.43
C SER A 121 -8.14 -3.06 16.53
N TYR A 122 -7.86 -2.76 17.80
CA TYR A 122 -8.60 -3.15 19.02
C TYR A 122 -8.73 -4.66 19.27
N GLU A 123 -8.46 -5.50 18.28
CA GLU A 123 -8.39 -6.96 18.39
C GLU A 123 -7.40 -7.52 17.33
N PRO A 124 -6.98 -8.79 17.43
CA PRO A 124 -6.12 -9.41 16.42
C PRO A 124 -6.81 -9.47 15.06
N VAL A 125 -6.16 -8.91 14.03
CA VAL A 125 -6.63 -8.92 12.65
C VAL A 125 -5.63 -9.61 11.73
N ARG A 126 -6.15 -10.28 10.69
CA ARG A 126 -5.36 -10.98 9.67
C ARG A 126 -4.89 -10.02 8.57
N ALA A 127 -5.71 -9.00 8.29
CA ALA A 127 -5.44 -8.03 7.24
C ALA A 127 -6.06 -6.67 7.55
N VAL A 128 -5.56 -5.65 6.85
CA VAL A 128 -6.20 -4.33 6.77
C VAL A 128 -6.32 -3.94 5.31
N LEU A 129 -7.50 -3.44 4.92
CA LEU A 129 -7.72 -2.85 3.59
C LEU A 129 -7.82 -1.33 3.75
N GLU A 130 -6.89 -0.61 3.12
CA GLU A 130 -6.96 0.84 2.98
C GLU A 130 -7.62 1.22 1.66
N ILE A 131 -8.62 2.11 1.73
CA ILE A 131 -9.34 2.68 0.59
C ILE A 131 -9.48 4.19 0.76
N ASN A 132 -9.99 4.90 -0.24
CA ASN A 132 -10.23 6.35 -0.12
C ASN A 132 -11.10 6.68 1.09
N GLY A 133 -10.79 7.76 1.80
CA GLY A 133 -11.52 8.23 2.96
C GLY A 133 -12.99 8.57 2.65
N GLY A 134 -13.89 8.11 3.52
CA GLY A 134 -15.34 8.24 3.37
C GLY A 134 -15.97 7.22 2.39
N ARG A 135 -15.15 6.41 1.72
CA ARG A 135 -15.66 5.47 0.70
C ARG A 135 -16.43 4.31 1.32
N ALA A 136 -16.02 3.84 2.50
CA ALA A 136 -16.75 2.79 3.21
C ALA A 136 -18.20 3.20 3.50
N ALA A 137 -18.40 4.40 4.05
CA ALA A 137 -19.74 4.92 4.33
C ALA A 137 -20.58 5.12 3.06
N GLN A 138 -19.99 5.64 1.97
CA GLN A 138 -20.68 5.82 0.69
C GLN A 138 -21.19 4.49 0.10
N LEU A 139 -20.47 3.40 0.33
CA LEU A 139 -20.78 2.08 -0.19
C LEU A 139 -21.59 1.21 0.78
N GLY A 140 -21.89 1.72 1.99
CA GLY A 140 -22.60 0.98 3.02
C GLY A 140 -21.79 -0.19 3.56
N ILE A 141 -20.45 -0.05 3.66
CA ILE A 141 -19.56 -1.05 4.25
C ILE A 141 -19.54 -0.85 5.77
N GLU A 142 -19.84 -1.90 6.52
CA GLU A 142 -19.99 -1.86 7.97
C GLU A 142 -19.21 -2.99 8.67
N PRO A 143 -18.86 -2.84 9.94
CA PRO A 143 -18.34 -3.94 10.76
C PRO A 143 -19.32 -5.12 10.80
N GLY A 144 -18.78 -6.34 10.75
CA GLY A 144 -19.55 -7.58 10.68
C GLY A 144 -19.77 -8.13 9.28
N GLU A 145 -19.59 -7.33 8.25
CA GLU A 145 -19.70 -7.78 6.85
C GLU A 145 -18.51 -8.66 6.45
N ARG A 146 -18.71 -9.40 5.35
CA ARG A 146 -17.73 -10.38 4.85
C ARG A 146 -16.88 -9.78 3.74
N VAL A 147 -15.57 -9.99 3.87
CA VAL A 147 -14.57 -9.72 2.83
C VAL A 147 -14.14 -11.02 2.17
N HIS A 148 -14.24 -11.08 0.86
CA HIS A 148 -13.81 -12.20 0.04
C HIS A 148 -12.48 -11.88 -0.63
N ASN A 149 -11.46 -12.67 -0.28
CA ASN A 149 -10.15 -12.64 -0.91
C ASN A 149 -9.44 -13.98 -0.66
N ALA A 150 -8.50 -14.33 -1.52
CA ALA A 150 -7.76 -15.60 -1.43
C ALA A 150 -7.03 -15.81 -0.10
N ILE A 151 -6.60 -14.72 0.56
CA ILE A 151 -5.89 -14.82 1.85
C ILE A 151 -6.76 -15.34 3.00
N PHE A 152 -8.10 -15.29 2.89
CA PHE A 152 -9.04 -15.74 3.91
C PHE A 152 -9.57 -17.16 3.68
N THR A 153 -9.38 -17.73 2.48
CA THR A 153 -9.97 -19.05 2.11
C THR A 153 -9.31 -20.20 2.87
N ASN A 154 -8.04 -20.08 3.28
CA ASN A 154 -7.32 -21.14 4.00
C ASN A 154 -7.76 -21.31 5.46
N ALA A 155 -8.39 -20.31 6.09
CA ALA A 155 -8.87 -20.40 7.45
C ALA A 155 -10.06 -21.37 7.62
N ALA A 156 -10.85 -21.57 6.56
CA ALA A 156 -11.99 -22.51 6.57
C ALA A 156 -11.52 -23.98 6.48
N LEU A 157 -10.34 -24.27 5.94
CA LEU A 157 -9.81 -25.62 5.75
C LEU A 157 -9.02 -26.14 6.97
N GLN A 158 -8.64 -25.26 7.91
CA GLN A 158 -7.88 -25.64 9.10
C GLN A 158 -8.76 -26.04 10.31
N LYS A 159 -10.10 -26.02 10.18
CA LYS A 159 -11.07 -26.39 11.22
C LYS A 159 -11.69 -27.80 11.02
N LYS A 160 -10.96 -28.73 10.36
CA LYS A 160 -11.36 -30.14 10.31
C LYS A 160 -10.38 -31.05 11.03
#